data_ff724c8600a0a86c0b85b2cefc1ebc43
#
_entry.id   ff724c8600a0a86c0b85b2cefc1ebc43
#
_cell.length_a   1.000
_cell.length_b   1.000
_cell.length_c   1.000
_cell.angle_alpha   90.00
_cell.angle_beta   90.00
_cell.angle_gamma   90.00
#
_symmetry.space_group_name_H-M   'P 1'
#
loop_
_entity.id
_entity.type
_entity.pdbx_description
1 polymer ?
#
loop_
_entity_poly.entity_id
_entity_poly.type
_entity_poly.pdbx_seq_one_letter_code
_entity_poly.pdbx_strand_id
1 'polypeptide(L)'
;MDTVRDGYVTISGRGLDWGSVPMRLFQKAKRLGTWDPQALDFTRDAADWASFNDTERDFLLRTLTLFQAGEEGVTTDLLPLIMAVADEGRIEEEIYLTSFLWEEAKHVEFFRRWLDEIALAPDDLERYLTPSYRKLFLEELPASLNALKFDRSAEAQIRASVTYNMVIEGVLAETGYHGFRQALEANQKLSGLLDGIRLISRDESRHIRYGVFLLDRLINQSADGWDVMNGRMNELLGPAMAVVSEFWESYDDANAPFGQRMETYLEYAASQFDKRMKVLERDRGKSIEDIVKASVADLVEEEALGGIGS
;
A
#
# COMPACT_ATOMS: atom_id res chain seq x y z
N MET A 1 -28.20 10.09 -13.70
CA MET A 1 -27.82 8.69 -13.93
C MET A 1 -29.09 7.85 -13.91
N ASP A 2 -29.30 7.07 -14.95
CA ASP A 2 -30.41 6.12 -14.99
C ASP A 2 -30.16 5.05 -13.91
N THR A 3 -31.03 4.96 -12.94
CA THR A 3 -30.86 4.01 -11.80
C THR A 3 -31.38 2.61 -12.14
N VAL A 4 -31.90 2.41 -13.35
CA VAL A 4 -32.45 1.13 -13.81
C VAL A 4 -31.32 0.31 -14.44
N ARG A 5 -31.15 -0.92 -13.97
CA ARG A 5 -30.19 -1.89 -14.53
C ARG A 5 -30.91 -2.79 -15.55
N ASP A 6 -30.30 -3.03 -16.68
CA ASP A 6 -30.83 -3.94 -17.70
C ASP A 6 -30.63 -5.44 -17.36
N GLY A 7 -29.76 -5.74 -16.37
CA GLY A 7 -29.48 -7.11 -15.94
C GLY A 7 -28.24 -7.22 -15.07
N TYR A 8 -27.83 -8.45 -14.79
CA TYR A 8 -26.62 -8.77 -14.04
C TYR A 8 -25.67 -9.61 -14.87
N VAL A 9 -24.38 -9.22 -14.86
CA VAL A 9 -23.32 -9.90 -15.63
C VAL A 9 -23.19 -11.37 -15.25
N THR A 10 -23.27 -11.68 -13.95
CA THR A 10 -23.00 -13.04 -13.41
C THR A 10 -24.06 -14.09 -13.79
N ILE A 11 -25.26 -13.67 -14.19
CA ILE A 11 -26.33 -14.55 -14.69
C ILE A 11 -26.49 -14.46 -16.20
N SER A 12 -25.70 -13.65 -16.89
CA SER A 12 -25.62 -13.60 -18.35
C SER A 12 -24.70 -14.69 -18.90
N GLY A 13 -24.70 -14.85 -20.23
CA GLY A 13 -23.76 -15.77 -20.90
C GLY A 13 -22.28 -15.41 -20.72
N ARG A 14 -21.95 -14.19 -20.25
CA ARG A 14 -20.59 -13.77 -19.92
C ARG A 14 -20.06 -14.43 -18.63
N GLY A 15 -20.88 -14.46 -17.57
CA GLY A 15 -20.47 -14.94 -16.26
C GLY A 15 -19.33 -14.10 -15.66
N LEU A 16 -18.49 -14.71 -14.82
CA LEU A 16 -17.26 -14.11 -14.27
C LEU A 16 -16.05 -14.57 -15.07
N ASP A 17 -15.13 -13.64 -15.35
CA ASP A 17 -13.81 -13.96 -15.90
C ASP A 17 -12.85 -14.40 -14.78
N TRP A 18 -12.84 -15.71 -14.50
CA TRP A 18 -11.97 -16.33 -13.50
C TRP A 18 -10.48 -16.24 -13.84
N GLY A 19 -10.15 -15.99 -15.10
CA GLY A 19 -8.77 -15.82 -15.57
C GLY A 19 -8.22 -14.43 -15.41
N SER A 20 -9.06 -13.43 -15.13
CA SER A 20 -8.64 -12.05 -14.98
C SER A 20 -7.71 -11.84 -13.78
N VAL A 21 -6.85 -10.82 -13.85
CA VAL A 21 -5.92 -10.45 -12.77
C VAL A 21 -6.67 -10.17 -11.46
N PRO A 22 -7.74 -9.36 -11.43
CA PRO A 22 -8.48 -9.10 -10.18
C PRO A 22 -9.04 -10.37 -9.53
N MET A 23 -9.63 -11.28 -10.32
CA MET A 23 -10.17 -12.54 -9.78
C MET A 23 -9.08 -13.45 -9.22
N ARG A 24 -7.89 -13.49 -9.84
CA ARG A 24 -6.75 -14.24 -9.29
C ARG A 24 -6.24 -13.63 -7.99
N LEU A 25 -6.17 -12.29 -7.92
CA LEU A 25 -5.81 -11.58 -6.68
C LEU A 25 -6.84 -11.85 -5.59
N PHE A 26 -8.14 -11.82 -5.90
CA PHE A 26 -9.19 -12.18 -4.96
C PHE A 26 -9.07 -13.62 -4.44
N GLN A 27 -8.75 -14.60 -5.31
CA GLN A 27 -8.50 -15.96 -4.86
C GLN A 27 -7.27 -16.05 -3.92
N LYS A 28 -6.21 -15.27 -4.19
CA LYS A 28 -5.05 -15.16 -3.28
C LYS A 28 -5.45 -14.50 -1.94
N ALA A 29 -6.21 -13.40 -1.97
CA ALA A 29 -6.69 -12.71 -0.77
C ALA A 29 -7.48 -13.66 0.17
N LYS A 30 -8.38 -14.46 -0.38
CA LYS A 30 -9.13 -15.45 0.41
C LYS A 30 -8.26 -16.52 1.07
N ARG A 31 -7.11 -16.86 0.50
CA ARG A 31 -6.21 -17.89 1.05
C ARG A 31 -5.16 -17.31 2.00
N LEU A 32 -4.68 -16.12 1.71
CA LEU A 32 -3.52 -15.55 2.36
C LEU A 32 -3.86 -14.34 3.24
N GLY A 33 -4.93 -13.62 2.91
CA GLY A 33 -5.35 -12.40 3.59
C GLY A 33 -6.32 -12.64 4.76
N THR A 34 -6.68 -13.88 5.10
CA THR A 34 -7.66 -14.20 6.16
C THR A 34 -7.06 -14.35 7.56
N TRP A 35 -5.90 -13.77 7.80
CA TRP A 35 -5.31 -13.69 9.13
C TRP A 35 -6.07 -12.73 10.04
N ASP A 36 -6.03 -13.01 11.35
CA ASP A 36 -6.72 -12.23 12.37
C ASP A 36 -5.70 -11.47 13.22
N PRO A 37 -5.73 -10.11 13.25
CA PRO A 37 -4.88 -9.32 14.12
C PRO A 37 -4.97 -9.73 15.60
N GLN A 38 -6.14 -10.18 16.07
CA GLN A 38 -6.33 -10.63 17.46
C GLN A 38 -5.61 -11.93 17.79
N ALA A 39 -5.25 -12.74 16.78
CA ALA A 39 -4.56 -14.01 16.99
C ALA A 39 -3.03 -13.84 17.17
N LEU A 40 -2.49 -12.63 16.93
CA LEU A 40 -1.06 -12.39 17.08
C LEU A 40 -0.66 -12.28 18.55
N ASP A 41 0.43 -12.98 18.92
CA ASP A 41 0.97 -12.99 20.28
C ASP A 41 2.04 -11.91 20.47
N PHE A 42 1.75 -10.91 21.28
CA PHE A 42 2.65 -9.81 21.64
C PHE A 42 3.33 -9.99 23.02
N THR A 43 3.22 -11.17 23.62
CA THR A 43 3.77 -11.41 24.97
C THR A 43 5.27 -11.10 25.05
N ARG A 44 6.03 -11.50 24.05
CA ARG A 44 7.47 -11.23 23.96
C ARG A 44 7.74 -9.75 23.68
N ASP A 45 6.90 -9.11 22.88
CA ASP A 45 7.07 -7.70 22.48
C ASP A 45 7.02 -6.76 23.69
N ALA A 46 6.19 -7.05 24.70
CA ALA A 46 6.12 -6.27 25.93
C ALA A 46 7.47 -6.26 26.68
N ALA A 47 8.14 -7.41 26.76
CA ALA A 47 9.45 -7.52 27.42
C ALA A 47 10.55 -6.81 26.59
N ASP A 48 10.52 -6.97 25.27
CA ASP A 48 11.45 -6.28 24.36
C ASP A 48 11.26 -4.77 24.42
N TRP A 49 10.02 -4.27 24.39
CA TRP A 49 9.69 -2.86 24.52
C TRP A 49 10.22 -2.24 25.81
N ALA A 50 10.09 -2.95 26.94
CA ALA A 50 10.62 -2.50 28.23
C ALA A 50 12.16 -2.39 28.24
N SER A 51 12.86 -3.15 27.37
CA SER A 51 14.32 -3.16 27.27
C SER A 51 14.91 -2.03 26.42
N PHE A 52 14.10 -1.35 25.59
CA PHE A 52 14.57 -0.31 24.70
C PHE A 52 14.89 1.00 25.45
N ASN A 53 15.86 1.74 24.93
CA ASN A 53 16.14 3.10 25.36
C ASN A 53 15.10 4.09 24.77
N ASP A 54 15.16 5.35 25.19
CA ASP A 54 14.19 6.36 24.78
C ASP A 54 14.25 6.69 23.29
N THR A 55 15.45 6.66 22.67
CA THR A 55 15.62 6.90 21.22
C THR A 55 15.01 5.76 20.40
N GLU A 56 15.21 4.51 20.81
CA GLU A 56 14.63 3.33 20.15
C GLU A 56 13.10 3.33 20.27
N ARG A 57 12.57 3.70 21.42
CA ARG A 57 11.12 3.84 21.63
C ARG A 57 10.53 4.96 20.78
N ASP A 58 11.18 6.13 20.74
CA ASP A 58 10.73 7.26 19.92
C ASP A 58 10.71 6.89 18.44
N PHE A 59 11.75 6.22 17.94
CA PHE A 59 11.83 5.73 16.56
C PHE A 59 10.66 4.80 16.22
N LEU A 60 10.38 3.83 17.09
CA LEU A 60 9.29 2.88 16.87
C LEU A 60 7.92 3.56 16.96
N LEU A 61 7.69 4.44 17.94
CA LEU A 61 6.45 5.21 18.06
C LEU A 61 6.21 6.07 16.83
N ARG A 62 7.24 6.76 16.34
CA ARG A 62 7.19 7.58 15.14
C ARG A 62 6.82 6.71 13.93
N THR A 63 7.53 5.60 13.72
CA THR A 63 7.28 4.70 12.60
C THR A 63 5.86 4.13 12.65
N LEU A 64 5.45 3.59 13.80
CA LEU A 64 4.11 3.01 13.98
C LEU A 64 3.00 4.04 13.84
N THR A 65 3.23 5.28 14.28
CA THR A 65 2.25 6.37 14.10
C THR A 65 2.05 6.70 12.63
N LEU A 66 3.12 6.77 11.84
CA LEU A 66 3.01 7.05 10.42
C LEU A 66 2.27 5.91 9.69
N PHE A 67 2.52 4.65 10.06
CA PHE A 67 1.75 3.52 9.54
C PHE A 67 0.29 3.58 9.97
N GLN A 68 0.00 3.73 11.27
CA GLN A 68 -1.38 3.80 11.78
C GLN A 68 -2.20 4.89 11.08
N ALA A 69 -1.63 6.08 10.92
CA ALA A 69 -2.31 7.19 10.25
C ALA A 69 -2.45 6.95 8.73
N GLY A 70 -1.46 6.29 8.11
CA GLY A 70 -1.51 5.91 6.71
C GLY A 70 -2.62 4.90 6.43
N GLU A 71 -2.67 3.80 7.20
CA GLU A 71 -3.70 2.75 7.07
C GLU A 71 -5.11 3.29 7.30
N GLU A 72 -5.28 4.20 8.29
CA GLU A 72 -6.57 4.87 8.50
C GLU A 72 -6.95 5.74 7.29
N GLY A 73 -5.98 6.50 6.73
CA GLY A 73 -6.20 7.34 5.56
C GLY A 73 -6.63 6.52 4.34
N VAL A 74 -5.93 5.43 4.02
CA VAL A 74 -6.26 4.58 2.87
C VAL A 74 -7.57 3.83 3.07
N THR A 75 -7.85 3.33 4.27
CA THR A 75 -9.14 2.71 4.61
C THR A 75 -10.30 3.69 4.39
N THR A 76 -10.13 4.94 4.79
CA THR A 76 -11.16 5.98 4.67
C THR A 76 -11.40 6.41 3.24
N ASP A 77 -10.34 6.54 2.43
CA ASP A 77 -10.38 7.22 1.13
C ASP A 77 -10.52 6.26 -0.07
N LEU A 78 -10.43 4.93 0.10
CA LEU A 78 -10.48 3.96 -1.01
C LEU A 78 -11.86 3.85 -1.68
N LEU A 79 -12.95 4.11 -0.96
CA LEU A 79 -14.32 3.91 -1.45
C LEU A 79 -14.64 4.58 -2.79
N PRO A 80 -14.23 5.84 -3.08
CA PRO A 80 -14.49 6.47 -4.37
C PRO A 80 -13.88 5.73 -5.56
N LEU A 81 -12.72 5.08 -5.39
CA LEU A 81 -12.13 4.24 -6.44
C LEU A 81 -12.98 2.99 -6.69
N ILE A 82 -13.47 2.33 -5.64
CA ILE A 82 -14.39 1.19 -5.77
C ILE A 82 -15.65 1.61 -6.54
N MET A 83 -16.21 2.78 -6.22
CA MET A 83 -17.38 3.32 -6.91
C MET A 83 -17.10 3.62 -8.39
N ALA A 84 -15.92 4.16 -8.71
CA ALA A 84 -15.55 4.44 -10.10
C ALA A 84 -15.46 3.16 -10.92
N VAL A 85 -14.82 2.13 -10.39
CA VAL A 85 -14.69 0.80 -11.00
C VAL A 85 -16.05 0.11 -11.17
N ALA A 86 -16.91 0.21 -10.14
CA ALA A 86 -18.28 -0.36 -10.18
C ALA A 86 -19.14 0.30 -11.27
N ASP A 87 -19.03 1.62 -11.47
CA ASP A 87 -19.75 2.34 -12.51
C ASP A 87 -19.26 1.98 -13.93
N GLU A 88 -18.02 1.54 -14.08
CA GLU A 88 -17.51 0.96 -15.34
C GLU A 88 -18.06 -0.45 -15.60
N GLY A 89 -18.79 -1.05 -14.67
CA GLY A 89 -19.34 -2.41 -14.76
C GLY A 89 -18.29 -3.52 -14.65
N ARG A 90 -17.16 -3.25 -14.00
CA ARG A 90 -16.02 -4.16 -13.84
C ARG A 90 -16.16 -4.99 -12.58
N ILE A 91 -17.10 -5.92 -12.60
CA ILE A 91 -17.48 -6.72 -11.43
C ILE A 91 -16.29 -7.50 -10.82
N GLU A 92 -15.35 -7.97 -11.62
CA GLU A 92 -14.17 -8.71 -11.15
C GLU A 92 -13.23 -7.81 -10.33
N GLU A 93 -13.05 -6.56 -10.77
CA GLU A 93 -12.25 -5.56 -10.04
C GLU A 93 -12.97 -5.15 -8.76
N GLU A 94 -14.29 -4.88 -8.83
CA GLU A 94 -15.12 -4.56 -7.66
C GLU A 94 -15.05 -5.66 -6.61
N ILE A 95 -15.18 -6.94 -7.00
CA ILE A 95 -15.05 -8.10 -6.09
C ILE A 95 -13.68 -8.11 -5.41
N TYR A 96 -12.59 -7.88 -6.14
CA TYR A 96 -11.25 -7.83 -5.55
C TYR A 96 -11.12 -6.65 -4.58
N LEU A 97 -11.58 -5.48 -4.95
CA LEU A 97 -11.48 -4.27 -4.12
C LEU A 97 -12.24 -4.38 -2.78
N THR A 98 -13.26 -5.24 -2.69
CA THR A 98 -13.89 -5.53 -1.39
C THR A 98 -12.94 -6.23 -0.43
N SER A 99 -12.12 -7.16 -0.90
CA SER A 99 -11.10 -7.82 -0.08
C SER A 99 -9.94 -6.87 0.25
N PHE A 100 -9.58 -6.00 -0.68
CA PHE A 100 -8.56 -4.98 -0.48
C PHE A 100 -8.95 -4.06 0.70
N LEU A 101 -10.14 -3.45 0.65
CA LEU A 101 -10.62 -2.58 1.74
C LEU A 101 -10.71 -3.31 3.10
N TRP A 102 -11.07 -4.58 3.09
CA TRP A 102 -11.08 -5.40 4.30
C TRP A 102 -9.67 -5.67 4.84
N GLU A 103 -8.68 -5.87 3.95
CA GLU A 103 -7.28 -6.03 4.34
C GLU A 103 -6.75 -4.74 4.99
N GLU A 104 -7.03 -3.56 4.43
CA GLU A 104 -6.66 -2.25 5.01
C GLU A 104 -7.25 -2.06 6.41
N ALA A 105 -8.53 -2.41 6.60
CA ALA A 105 -9.16 -2.33 7.91
C ALA A 105 -8.47 -3.22 8.96
N LYS A 106 -7.94 -4.40 8.59
CA LYS A 106 -7.14 -5.25 9.48
C LYS A 106 -5.80 -4.62 9.83
N HIS A 107 -5.16 -3.92 8.88
CA HIS A 107 -3.91 -3.23 9.12
C HIS A 107 -4.09 -2.12 10.17
N VAL A 108 -5.17 -1.33 10.06
CA VAL A 108 -5.57 -0.35 11.09
C VAL A 108 -5.71 -1.02 12.46
N GLU A 109 -6.45 -2.14 12.55
CA GLU A 109 -6.63 -2.89 13.80
C GLU A 109 -5.31 -3.38 14.38
N PHE A 110 -4.43 -3.93 13.53
CA PHE A 110 -3.15 -4.47 13.95
C PHE A 110 -2.24 -3.42 14.57
N PHE A 111 -2.01 -2.30 13.88
CA PHE A 111 -1.14 -1.23 14.40
C PHE A 111 -1.73 -0.59 15.64
N ARG A 112 -3.05 -0.34 15.66
CA ARG A 112 -3.71 0.24 16.86
C ARG A 112 -3.60 -0.68 18.06
N ARG A 113 -3.85 -1.99 17.86
CA ARG A 113 -3.73 -3.00 18.91
C ARG A 113 -2.32 -3.02 19.52
N TRP A 114 -1.27 -3.01 18.67
CA TRP A 114 0.11 -3.00 19.17
C TRP A 114 0.44 -1.72 19.92
N LEU A 115 0.01 -0.56 19.43
CA LEU A 115 0.19 0.72 20.11
C LEU A 115 -0.51 0.76 21.47
N ASP A 116 -1.69 0.16 21.59
CA ASP A 116 -2.45 0.13 22.85
C ASP A 116 -1.85 -0.87 23.86
N GLU A 117 -1.57 -2.09 23.42
CA GLU A 117 -1.20 -3.18 24.33
C GLU A 117 0.28 -3.14 24.76
N ILE A 118 1.19 -2.72 23.86
CA ILE A 118 2.63 -2.81 24.04
C ILE A 118 3.27 -1.46 24.33
N ALA A 119 3.03 -0.49 23.47
CA ALA A 119 3.62 0.84 23.65
C ALA A 119 2.92 1.64 24.74
N LEU A 120 1.67 1.30 25.10
CA LEU A 120 0.80 2.13 25.95
C LEU A 120 0.86 3.58 25.47
N ALA A 121 0.64 3.75 24.17
CA ALA A 121 0.97 4.97 23.46
C ALA A 121 0.26 6.19 24.03
N PRO A 122 0.95 7.33 24.13
CA PRO A 122 0.34 8.56 24.61
C PRO A 122 -0.76 9.06 23.66
N ASP A 123 -1.68 9.87 24.16
CA ASP A 123 -2.81 10.41 23.38
C ASP A 123 -2.39 11.37 22.25
N ASP A 124 -1.17 11.94 22.33
CA ASP A 124 -0.64 12.88 21.35
C ASP A 124 0.40 12.22 20.43
N LEU A 125 -0.07 11.42 19.47
CA LEU A 125 0.77 10.84 18.41
C LEU A 125 0.87 11.76 17.18
N GLU A 126 -0.04 12.71 17.00
CA GLU A 126 -0.04 13.63 15.85
C GLU A 126 1.25 14.47 15.74
N ARG A 127 1.99 14.65 16.82
CA ARG A 127 3.30 15.33 16.81
C ARG A 127 4.33 14.67 15.89
N TYR A 128 4.14 13.40 15.53
CA TYR A 128 5.02 12.67 14.61
C TYR A 128 4.69 12.91 13.15
N LEU A 129 3.54 13.51 12.82
CA LEU A 129 3.16 13.80 11.44
C LEU A 129 3.93 15.03 10.93
N THR A 130 4.95 14.78 10.15
CA THR A 130 5.80 15.81 9.54
C THR A 130 5.05 16.62 8.46
N PRO A 131 5.54 17.81 8.06
CA PRO A 131 4.91 18.61 7.01
C PRO A 131 4.69 17.85 5.70
N SER A 132 5.69 17.09 5.22
CA SER A 132 5.58 16.33 3.98
C SER A 132 4.65 15.13 4.13
N TYR A 133 4.62 14.48 5.29
CA TYR A 133 3.63 13.45 5.57
C TYR A 133 2.20 14.02 5.51
N ARG A 134 1.95 15.14 6.20
CA ARG A 134 0.64 15.82 6.17
C ARG A 134 0.25 16.20 4.75
N LYS A 135 1.19 16.72 3.95
CA LYS A 135 0.96 17.06 2.54
C LYS A 135 0.49 15.84 1.73
N LEU A 136 1.16 14.70 1.87
CA LEU A 136 0.82 13.50 1.10
C LEU A 136 -0.46 12.80 1.61
N PHE A 137 -0.58 12.58 2.91
CA PHE A 137 -1.63 11.73 3.48
C PHE A 137 -2.89 12.50 3.88
N LEU A 138 -2.80 13.79 4.22
CA LEU A 138 -3.96 14.59 4.61
C LEU A 138 -4.44 15.54 3.52
N GLU A 139 -3.67 15.74 2.44
CA GLU A 139 -4.07 16.61 1.32
C GLU A 139 -4.10 15.86 -0.02
N GLU A 140 -2.97 15.32 -0.49
CA GLU A 140 -2.87 14.73 -1.84
C GLU A 140 -3.67 13.41 -1.97
N LEU A 141 -3.60 12.53 -0.98
CA LEU A 141 -4.34 11.26 -0.97
C LEU A 141 -5.85 11.51 -0.99
N PRO A 142 -6.44 12.20 0.01
CA PRO A 142 -7.87 12.45 0.01
C PRO A 142 -8.32 13.30 -1.19
N ALA A 143 -7.54 14.27 -1.65
CA ALA A 143 -7.89 15.08 -2.81
C ALA A 143 -8.00 14.23 -4.08
N SER A 144 -7.02 13.34 -4.33
CA SER A 144 -7.00 12.53 -5.55
C SER A 144 -8.09 11.45 -5.55
N LEU A 145 -8.32 10.78 -4.41
CA LEU A 145 -9.36 9.75 -4.31
C LEU A 145 -10.78 10.34 -4.26
N ASN A 146 -11.00 11.42 -3.50
CA ASN A 146 -12.30 12.05 -3.43
C ASN A 146 -12.70 12.77 -4.73
N ALA A 147 -11.75 13.16 -5.60
CA ALA A 147 -12.06 13.67 -6.93
C ALA A 147 -12.89 12.66 -7.73
N LEU A 148 -12.70 11.35 -7.53
CA LEU A 148 -13.43 10.28 -8.20
C LEU A 148 -14.94 10.25 -7.89
N LYS A 149 -15.40 10.97 -6.87
CA LYS A 149 -16.83 11.17 -6.60
C LYS A 149 -17.52 11.99 -7.68
N PHE A 150 -16.77 12.84 -8.38
CA PHE A 150 -17.28 13.80 -9.35
C PHE A 150 -16.70 13.61 -10.75
N ASP A 151 -15.44 13.17 -10.85
CA ASP A 151 -14.73 12.91 -12.10
C ASP A 151 -14.18 11.48 -12.08
N ARG A 152 -14.74 10.60 -12.92
CA ARG A 152 -14.34 9.19 -13.06
C ARG A 152 -13.57 8.93 -14.36
N SER A 153 -13.04 9.99 -14.96
CA SER A 153 -12.20 9.87 -16.16
C SER A 153 -10.97 8.98 -15.90
N ALA A 154 -10.40 8.46 -16.96
CA ALA A 154 -9.15 7.70 -16.88
C ALA A 154 -8.03 8.53 -16.25
N GLU A 155 -7.97 9.83 -16.56
CA GLU A 155 -6.99 10.75 -15.97
C GLU A 155 -7.13 10.85 -14.45
N ALA A 156 -8.36 11.07 -13.94
CA ALA A 156 -8.60 11.17 -12.49
C ALA A 156 -8.26 9.84 -11.78
N GLN A 157 -8.62 8.69 -12.38
CA GLN A 157 -8.29 7.38 -11.84
C GLN A 157 -6.77 7.12 -11.85
N ILE A 158 -6.05 7.52 -12.91
CA ILE A 158 -4.58 7.43 -12.98
C ILE A 158 -3.97 8.24 -11.85
N ARG A 159 -4.37 9.50 -11.66
CA ARG A 159 -3.85 10.36 -10.58
C ARG A 159 -4.10 9.76 -9.20
N ALA A 160 -5.27 9.21 -8.95
CA ALA A 160 -5.64 8.55 -7.70
C ALA A 160 -4.78 7.30 -7.45
N SER A 161 -4.68 6.39 -8.43
CA SER A 161 -3.92 5.15 -8.31
C SER A 161 -2.41 5.39 -8.21
N VAL A 162 -1.86 6.38 -8.94
CA VAL A 162 -0.45 6.79 -8.77
C VAL A 162 -0.19 7.27 -7.36
N THR A 163 -1.05 8.14 -6.82
CA THR A 163 -0.88 8.67 -5.47
C THR A 163 -0.93 7.55 -4.44
N TYR A 164 -1.94 6.71 -4.52
CA TYR A 164 -2.18 5.64 -3.56
C TYR A 164 -1.24 4.45 -3.79
N ASN A 165 -1.47 3.69 -4.88
CA ASN A 165 -0.81 2.38 -5.05
C ASN A 165 0.68 2.49 -5.41
N MET A 166 1.11 3.54 -6.14
CA MET A 166 2.51 3.63 -6.55
C MET A 166 3.37 4.38 -5.55
N VAL A 167 2.90 5.53 -5.04
CA VAL A 167 3.72 6.37 -4.15
C VAL A 167 3.53 5.97 -2.69
N ILE A 168 2.30 5.94 -2.18
CA ILE A 168 2.05 5.64 -0.77
C ILE A 168 2.36 4.18 -0.46
N GLU A 169 1.74 3.22 -1.13
CA GLU A 169 2.03 1.79 -0.90
C GLU A 169 3.38 1.38 -1.51
N GLY A 170 3.56 1.65 -2.81
CA GLY A 170 4.67 1.11 -3.59
C GLY A 170 6.03 1.73 -3.31
N VAL A 171 6.12 2.91 -2.67
CA VAL A 171 7.37 3.56 -2.27
C VAL A 171 7.46 3.71 -0.76
N LEU A 172 6.51 4.42 -0.13
CA LEU A 172 6.63 4.80 1.27
C LEU A 172 6.38 3.62 2.22
N ALA A 173 5.28 2.87 2.07
CA ALA A 173 5.00 1.72 2.92
C ALA A 173 6.08 0.63 2.76
N GLU A 174 6.48 0.30 1.52
CA GLU A 174 7.59 -0.62 1.27
C GLU A 174 8.89 -0.19 1.95
N THR A 175 9.19 1.12 1.95
CA THR A 175 10.37 1.66 2.64
C THR A 175 10.26 1.49 4.15
N GLY A 176 9.08 1.73 4.72
CA GLY A 176 8.83 1.53 6.15
C GLY A 176 8.91 0.05 6.56
N TYR A 177 8.34 -0.88 5.77
CA TYR A 177 8.47 -2.32 6.04
C TYR A 177 9.92 -2.80 5.94
N HIS A 178 10.69 -2.27 4.98
CA HIS A 178 12.12 -2.51 4.91
C HIS A 178 12.82 -2.06 6.20
N GLY A 179 12.48 -0.86 6.69
CA GLY A 179 13.01 -0.31 7.93
C GLY A 179 12.72 -1.17 9.15
N PHE A 180 11.46 -1.65 9.31
CA PHE A 180 11.11 -2.56 10.39
C PHE A 180 11.95 -3.85 10.35
N ARG A 181 12.08 -4.47 9.19
CA ARG A 181 12.90 -5.68 9.05
C ARG A 181 14.35 -5.41 9.41
N GLN A 182 14.95 -4.36 8.87
CA GLN A 182 16.33 -3.99 9.17
C GLN A 182 16.56 -3.72 10.66
N ALA A 183 15.66 -2.99 11.31
CA ALA A 183 15.81 -2.62 12.73
C ALA A 183 15.59 -3.81 13.68
N LEU A 184 14.60 -4.65 13.42
CA LEU A 184 14.09 -5.60 14.37
C LEU A 184 14.56 -7.04 14.12
N GLU A 185 14.68 -7.50 12.87
CA GLU A 185 15.16 -8.86 12.55
C GLU A 185 16.63 -9.04 12.95
N ALA A 186 17.48 -8.06 12.61
CA ALA A 186 18.89 -8.09 12.97
C ALA A 186 19.11 -8.17 14.49
N ASN A 187 18.21 -7.55 15.27
CA ASN A 187 18.25 -7.51 16.73
C ASN A 187 17.41 -8.61 17.40
N GLN A 188 16.68 -9.44 16.64
CA GLN A 188 15.77 -10.48 17.12
C GLN A 188 14.75 -9.97 18.15
N LYS A 189 14.19 -8.76 17.90
CA LYS A 189 13.26 -8.05 18.76
C LYS A 189 11.87 -7.96 18.15
N LEU A 190 10.87 -7.78 19.01
CA LEU A 190 9.47 -7.54 18.65
C LEU A 190 8.93 -8.57 17.64
N SER A 191 9.04 -9.86 17.97
CA SER A 191 8.66 -10.95 17.06
C SER A 191 7.18 -10.91 16.67
N GLY A 192 6.29 -10.50 17.57
CA GLY A 192 4.86 -10.38 17.28
C GLY A 192 4.56 -9.23 16.31
N LEU A 193 5.23 -8.08 16.48
CA LEU A 193 5.16 -6.97 15.52
C LEU A 193 5.66 -7.41 14.13
N LEU A 194 6.82 -8.06 14.08
CA LEU A 194 7.40 -8.57 12.82
C LEU A 194 6.49 -9.59 12.12
N ASP A 195 5.84 -10.47 12.85
CA ASP A 195 4.91 -11.44 12.27
C ASP A 195 3.73 -10.74 11.62
N GLY A 196 3.16 -9.70 12.27
CA GLY A 196 2.13 -8.87 11.66
C GLY A 196 2.62 -8.10 10.43
N ILE A 197 3.80 -7.48 10.52
CA ILE A 197 4.41 -6.78 9.37
C ILE A 197 4.61 -7.72 8.16
N ARG A 198 4.99 -8.98 8.37
CA ARG A 198 5.10 -9.97 7.29
C ARG A 198 3.74 -10.28 6.66
N LEU A 199 2.69 -10.39 7.47
CA LEU A 199 1.33 -10.62 6.99
C LEU A 199 0.81 -9.43 6.18
N ILE A 200 1.00 -8.22 6.69
CA ILE A 200 0.65 -6.96 6.00
C ILE A 200 1.44 -6.85 4.68
N SER A 201 2.77 -6.99 4.68
CA SER A 201 3.57 -6.90 3.46
C SER A 201 3.11 -7.88 2.37
N ARG A 202 2.57 -9.04 2.76
CA ARG A 202 1.99 -10.02 1.84
C ARG A 202 0.62 -9.57 1.30
N ASP A 203 -0.18 -8.87 2.08
CA ASP A 203 -1.42 -8.25 1.63
C ASP A 203 -1.08 -7.09 0.66
N GLU A 204 -0.15 -6.20 1.03
CA GLU A 204 0.33 -5.07 0.24
C GLU A 204 0.89 -5.47 -1.13
N SER A 205 1.56 -6.60 -1.22
CA SER A 205 2.04 -7.09 -2.52
C SER A 205 0.91 -7.31 -3.54
N ARG A 206 -0.30 -7.66 -3.07
CA ARG A 206 -1.50 -7.78 -3.90
C ARG A 206 -2.09 -6.42 -4.25
N HIS A 207 -2.05 -5.48 -3.31
CA HIS A 207 -2.54 -4.12 -3.49
C HIS A 207 -1.74 -3.39 -4.58
N ILE A 208 -0.42 -3.42 -4.47
CA ILE A 208 0.50 -2.84 -5.46
C ILE A 208 0.30 -3.49 -6.84
N ARG A 209 0.13 -4.81 -6.89
CA ARG A 209 -0.10 -5.52 -8.15
C ARG A 209 -1.42 -5.13 -8.81
N TYR A 210 -2.47 -4.94 -8.03
CA TYR A 210 -3.72 -4.40 -8.55
C TYR A 210 -3.55 -2.97 -9.07
N GLY A 211 -2.84 -2.12 -8.34
CA GLY A 211 -2.54 -0.76 -8.77
C GLY A 211 -1.79 -0.71 -10.10
N VAL A 212 -0.79 -1.58 -10.30
CA VAL A 212 -0.09 -1.72 -11.59
C VAL A 212 -1.07 -2.15 -12.69
N PHE A 213 -1.88 -3.18 -12.46
CA PHE A 213 -2.88 -3.64 -13.42
C PHE A 213 -3.88 -2.53 -13.79
N LEU A 214 -4.37 -1.79 -12.81
CA LEU A 214 -5.29 -0.67 -13.02
C LEU A 214 -4.65 0.43 -13.86
N LEU A 215 -3.42 0.83 -13.54
CA LEU A 215 -2.67 1.84 -14.29
C LEU A 215 -2.36 1.40 -15.71
N ASP A 216 -1.90 0.17 -15.92
CA ASP A 216 -1.63 -0.37 -17.25
C ASP A 216 -2.88 -0.33 -18.12
N ARG A 217 -4.04 -0.69 -17.56
CA ARG A 217 -5.32 -0.62 -18.24
C ARG A 217 -5.68 0.82 -18.62
N LEU A 218 -5.59 1.75 -17.68
CA LEU A 218 -6.00 3.14 -17.88
C LEU A 218 -5.05 3.88 -18.82
N ILE A 219 -3.75 3.68 -18.67
CA ILE A 219 -2.71 4.28 -19.54
C ILE A 219 -2.93 3.87 -21.00
N ASN A 220 -3.25 2.60 -21.25
CA ASN A 220 -3.42 2.11 -22.60
C ASN A 220 -4.82 2.41 -23.20
N GLN A 221 -5.76 2.89 -22.40
CA GLN A 221 -7.09 3.35 -22.83
C GLN A 221 -7.16 4.86 -23.10
N SER A 222 -6.17 5.62 -22.66
CA SER A 222 -6.13 7.08 -22.79
C SER A 222 -4.94 7.53 -23.66
N ALA A 223 -5.18 8.45 -24.59
CA ALA A 223 -4.11 9.00 -25.41
C ALA A 223 -2.99 9.66 -24.60
N ASP A 224 -3.37 10.36 -23.52
CA ASP A 224 -2.44 11.11 -22.65
C ASP A 224 -2.14 10.34 -21.35
N GLY A 225 -2.62 9.08 -21.21
CA GLY A 225 -2.54 8.32 -19.96
C GLY A 225 -1.12 8.16 -19.42
N TRP A 226 -0.15 7.91 -20.33
CA TRP A 226 1.25 7.84 -19.93
C TRP A 226 1.78 9.18 -19.38
N ASP A 227 1.47 10.28 -20.03
CA ASP A 227 1.97 11.59 -19.63
C ASP A 227 1.35 12.03 -18.30
N VAL A 228 0.08 11.73 -18.07
CA VAL A 228 -0.60 11.94 -16.79
C VAL A 228 0.06 11.13 -15.68
N MET A 229 0.27 9.83 -15.90
CA MET A 229 0.92 8.93 -14.93
C MET A 229 2.34 9.41 -14.61
N ASN A 230 3.16 9.60 -15.63
CA ASN A 230 4.56 10.04 -15.47
C ASN A 230 4.64 11.43 -14.82
N GLY A 231 3.76 12.35 -15.22
CA GLY A 231 3.67 13.68 -14.60
C GLY A 231 3.35 13.58 -13.11
N ARG A 232 2.36 12.74 -12.73
CA ARG A 232 1.98 12.57 -11.33
C ARG A 232 3.05 11.86 -10.50
N MET A 233 3.73 10.85 -11.03
CA MET A 233 4.86 10.21 -10.37
C MET A 233 5.97 11.22 -10.04
N ASN A 234 6.35 12.05 -11.00
CA ASN A 234 7.39 13.07 -10.81
C ASN A 234 6.96 14.19 -9.85
N GLU A 235 5.68 14.59 -9.88
CA GLU A 235 5.10 15.58 -8.95
C GLU A 235 5.24 15.12 -7.49
N LEU A 236 5.02 13.82 -7.22
CA LEU A 236 5.00 13.27 -5.88
C LEU A 236 6.37 12.76 -5.40
N LEU A 237 7.36 12.60 -6.27
CA LEU A 237 8.69 12.10 -5.90
C LEU A 237 9.35 12.97 -4.82
N GLY A 238 9.38 14.29 -5.02
CA GLY A 238 9.96 15.22 -4.04
C GLY A 238 9.29 15.13 -2.67
N PRO A 239 7.96 15.28 -2.58
CA PRO A 239 7.22 15.07 -1.34
C PRO A 239 7.46 13.70 -0.68
N ALA A 240 7.49 12.62 -1.44
CA ALA A 240 7.75 11.28 -0.90
C ALA A 240 9.15 11.15 -0.29
N MET A 241 10.16 11.64 -0.99
CA MET A 241 11.54 11.66 -0.46
C MET A 241 11.68 12.56 0.77
N ALA A 242 10.91 13.67 0.82
CA ALA A 242 10.88 14.56 1.97
C ALA A 242 10.26 13.90 3.21
N VAL A 243 9.22 13.05 3.07
CA VAL A 243 8.70 12.26 4.20
C VAL A 243 9.81 11.44 4.85
N VAL A 244 10.63 10.77 4.04
CA VAL A 244 11.76 9.97 4.54
C VAL A 244 12.81 10.86 5.20
N SER A 245 13.19 11.98 4.57
CA SER A 245 14.20 12.88 5.13
C SER A 245 13.76 13.51 6.46
N GLU A 246 12.52 14.04 6.51
CA GLU A 246 11.95 14.67 7.70
C GLU A 246 11.78 13.69 8.86
N PHE A 247 11.51 12.41 8.57
CA PHE A 247 11.49 11.36 9.59
C PHE A 247 12.82 11.28 10.34
N TRP A 248 13.95 11.42 9.63
CA TRP A 248 15.30 11.28 10.14
C TRP A 248 15.89 12.55 10.76
N GLU A 249 15.27 13.71 10.61
CA GLU A 249 15.76 15.00 11.18
C GLU A 249 15.96 14.98 12.71
N SER A 250 15.28 14.07 13.42
CA SER A 250 15.39 13.92 14.88
C SER A 250 16.54 13.00 15.31
N TYR A 251 17.25 12.37 14.38
CA TYR A 251 18.30 11.38 14.67
C TYR A 251 19.60 11.78 13.97
N ASP A 252 20.72 11.52 14.63
CA ASP A 252 22.05 11.70 14.07
C ASP A 252 22.85 10.38 14.14
N ASP A 253 24.03 10.35 13.51
CA ASP A 253 24.88 9.16 13.49
C ASP A 253 25.32 8.68 14.91
N ALA A 254 25.37 9.58 15.89
CA ALA A 254 25.76 9.23 17.25
C ALA A 254 24.61 8.57 18.04
N ASN A 255 23.37 8.88 17.64
CA ASN A 255 22.14 8.38 18.27
C ASN A 255 21.25 7.60 17.28
N ALA A 256 21.86 6.97 16.28
CA ALA A 256 21.12 6.21 15.28
C ALA A 256 20.34 5.04 15.90
N PRO A 257 19.01 5.07 15.90
CA PRO A 257 18.21 4.00 16.49
C PRO A 257 18.44 2.69 15.75
N PHE A 258 18.68 1.61 16.49
CA PHE A 258 18.98 0.28 15.92
C PHE A 258 20.16 0.26 14.93
N GLY A 259 21.06 1.25 14.95
CA GLY A 259 22.15 1.39 13.98
C GLY A 259 21.70 1.73 12.55
N GLN A 260 20.48 2.21 12.39
CA GLN A 260 19.90 2.56 11.09
C GLN A 260 20.42 3.92 10.61
N ARG A 261 20.38 4.15 9.27
CA ARG A 261 20.84 5.40 8.66
C ARG A 261 19.84 5.91 7.63
N MET A 262 19.68 7.22 7.57
CA MET A 262 18.81 7.91 6.62
C MET A 262 19.11 7.53 5.16
N GLU A 263 20.39 7.47 4.79
CA GLU A 263 20.80 7.18 3.42
C GLU A 263 20.26 5.85 2.92
N THR A 264 20.25 4.81 3.77
CA THR A 264 19.72 3.48 3.41
C THR A 264 18.22 3.54 3.08
N TYR A 265 17.48 4.35 3.80
CA TYR A 265 16.04 4.52 3.53
C TYR A 265 15.79 5.33 2.26
N LEU A 266 16.56 6.40 2.03
CA LEU A 266 16.46 7.19 0.81
C LEU A 266 16.83 6.38 -0.44
N GLU A 267 17.90 5.60 -0.38
CA GLU A 267 18.32 4.70 -1.46
C GLU A 267 17.24 3.64 -1.73
N TYR A 268 16.66 3.06 -0.69
CA TYR A 268 15.60 2.07 -0.84
C TYR A 268 14.33 2.71 -1.45
N ALA A 269 13.88 3.87 -0.95
CA ALA A 269 12.74 4.59 -1.50
C ALA A 269 12.94 4.94 -2.98
N ALA A 270 14.12 5.45 -3.35
CA ALA A 270 14.46 5.73 -4.73
C ALA A 270 14.43 4.45 -5.60
N SER A 271 14.94 3.33 -5.07
CA SER A 271 14.90 2.04 -5.77
C SER A 271 13.48 1.53 -5.99
N GLN A 272 12.58 1.72 -5.02
CA GLN A 272 11.17 1.37 -5.18
C GLN A 272 10.47 2.25 -6.23
N PHE A 273 10.75 3.55 -6.22
CA PHE A 273 10.24 4.44 -7.26
C PHE A 273 10.67 4.00 -8.66
N ASP A 274 11.95 3.74 -8.86
CA ASP A 274 12.49 3.23 -10.14
C ASP A 274 11.86 1.89 -10.54
N LYS A 275 11.63 1.01 -9.57
CA LYS A 275 10.98 -0.29 -9.80
C LYS A 275 9.55 -0.10 -10.31
N ARG A 276 8.75 0.81 -9.73
CA ARG A 276 7.39 1.12 -10.18
C ARG A 276 7.40 1.69 -11.60
N MET A 277 8.27 2.66 -11.86
CA MET A 277 8.39 3.25 -13.21
C MET A 277 8.76 2.20 -14.27
N LYS A 278 9.73 1.33 -14.01
CA LYS A 278 10.15 0.26 -14.94
C LYS A 278 9.04 -0.74 -15.24
N VAL A 279 8.22 -1.09 -14.24
CA VAL A 279 7.10 -2.02 -14.45
C VAL A 279 6.06 -1.40 -15.37
N LEU A 280 5.66 -0.15 -15.13
CA LEU A 280 4.69 0.56 -15.96
C LEU A 280 5.22 0.83 -17.39
N GLU A 281 6.52 1.17 -17.52
CA GLU A 281 7.16 1.37 -18.82
C GLU A 281 7.19 0.08 -19.66
N ARG A 282 7.46 -1.06 -19.04
CA ARG A 282 7.47 -2.39 -19.71
C ARG A 282 6.16 -2.69 -20.41
N ASP A 283 5.03 -2.26 -19.84
CA ASP A 283 3.70 -2.61 -20.30
C ASP A 283 3.05 -1.49 -21.15
N ARG A 284 3.76 -0.38 -21.34
CA ARG A 284 3.35 0.75 -22.18
C ARG A 284 3.09 0.30 -23.65
N GLY A 285 1.92 0.63 -24.15
CA GLY A 285 1.53 0.35 -25.55
C GLY A 285 1.15 -1.11 -25.83
N LYS A 286 1.11 -1.97 -24.81
CA LYS A 286 0.61 -3.33 -24.95
C LYS A 286 -0.92 -3.36 -24.99
N SER A 287 -1.48 -4.37 -25.62
CA SER A 287 -2.90 -4.63 -25.53
C SER A 287 -3.28 -5.08 -24.13
N ILE A 288 -4.54 -4.82 -23.71
CA ILE A 288 -5.05 -5.30 -22.41
C ILE A 288 -4.90 -6.81 -22.30
N GLU A 289 -5.09 -7.55 -23.38
CA GLU A 289 -4.93 -9.00 -23.43
C GLU A 289 -3.47 -9.42 -23.11
N ASP A 290 -2.48 -8.72 -23.66
CA ASP A 290 -1.07 -9.00 -23.41
C ASP A 290 -0.66 -8.61 -21.99
N ILE A 291 -1.20 -7.50 -21.45
CA ILE A 291 -1.02 -7.07 -20.06
C ILE A 291 -1.57 -8.14 -19.11
N VAL A 292 -2.79 -8.62 -19.34
CA VAL A 292 -3.40 -9.69 -18.54
C VAL A 292 -2.57 -10.95 -18.59
N LYS A 293 -2.11 -11.38 -19.77
CA LYS A 293 -1.26 -12.57 -19.93
C LYS A 293 0.05 -12.43 -19.15
N ALA A 294 0.74 -11.28 -19.25
CA ALA A 294 1.99 -11.01 -18.53
C ALA A 294 1.77 -11.01 -17.01
N SER A 295 0.75 -10.28 -16.53
CA SER A 295 0.43 -10.20 -15.09
C SER A 295 0.02 -11.57 -14.52
N VAL A 296 -0.68 -12.40 -15.30
CA VAL A 296 -1.03 -13.76 -14.92
C VAL A 296 0.20 -14.66 -14.86
N ALA A 297 1.13 -14.54 -15.81
CA ALA A 297 2.38 -15.30 -15.81
C ALA A 297 3.23 -14.97 -14.57
N ASP A 298 3.38 -13.67 -14.24
CA ASP A 298 4.07 -13.21 -13.03
C ASP A 298 3.43 -13.78 -11.75
N LEU A 299 2.08 -13.81 -11.67
CA LEU A 299 1.36 -14.39 -10.53
C LEU A 299 1.57 -15.91 -10.37
N VAL A 300 1.65 -16.63 -11.50
CA VAL A 300 1.90 -18.09 -11.50
C VAL A 300 3.35 -18.38 -11.11
N GLU A 301 4.30 -17.58 -11.58
CA GLU A 301 5.71 -17.74 -11.21
C GLU A 301 5.93 -17.49 -9.71
N GLU A 302 5.32 -16.46 -9.14
CA GLU A 302 5.34 -16.22 -7.68
C GLU A 302 4.75 -17.39 -6.89
N GLU A 303 3.65 -18.01 -7.37
CA GLU A 303 3.06 -19.19 -6.72
C GLU A 303 3.97 -20.42 -6.82
N ALA A 304 4.64 -20.62 -7.97
CA ALA A 304 5.56 -21.74 -8.19
C ALA A 304 6.84 -21.63 -7.33
N LEU A 305 7.31 -20.41 -7.09
CA LEU A 305 8.45 -20.11 -6.22
C LEU A 305 8.09 -20.22 -4.72
N GLY A 306 6.86 -20.65 -4.38
CA GLY A 306 6.44 -20.97 -3.02
C GLY A 306 6.28 -19.79 -2.10
N GLY A 307 6.02 -18.60 -2.66
CA GLY A 307 5.87 -17.39 -1.84
C GLY A 307 7.14 -17.02 -1.07
N ILE A 308 8.31 -17.40 -1.58
CA ILE A 308 9.61 -16.98 -1.07
C ILE A 308 9.85 -15.54 -1.58
N GLY A 309 9.09 -14.63 -1.04
CA GLY A 309 9.20 -13.21 -1.20
C GLY A 309 8.92 -12.62 0.15
N SER A 310 9.78 -12.94 1.06
CA SER A 310 9.89 -12.24 2.35
C SER A 310 10.78 -11.04 2.19
#